data_4fe7f756c83c95448590e79898e15554
#
_entry.id   4fe7f756c83c95448590e79898e15554
#
_cell.length_a   1.000
_cell.length_b   1.000
_cell.length_c   1.000
_cell.angle_alpha   90.00
_cell.angle_beta   90.00
_cell.angle_gamma   90.00
#
_symmetry.space_group_name_H-M   'P 1'
#
loop_
_entity.id
_entity.type
_entity.pdbx_description
1 polymer ?
#
loop_
_entity_poly.entity_id
_entity_poly.type
_entity_poly.pdbx_seq_one_letter_code
_entity_poly.pdbx_strand_id
1 'polypeptide(L)'
;VIDNYDSFTYNLVQYLGELSDEHQITKELIVKRNDEITLEEITKINPGGILLSPGPGNPDQSGICLPILKNLSKHIPILGVCLGHQALAQAFGGNVIIGKELMHGKTSKIFHNKTGLFKDIENPFVATRYHSLIVDSASLPSCFEITATLEDSTIMAISHKEYQHLHGVQ
;
A
#
# COMPACT_ATOMS: atom_id res chain seq x y z
N VAL A 1 4.26 4.17 -10.60
CA VAL A 1 2.95 4.01 -9.98
C VAL A 1 2.13 3.02 -10.78
N ILE A 2 1.55 2.04 -10.10
CA ILE A 2 0.56 1.12 -10.69
C ILE A 2 -0.83 1.63 -10.31
N ASP A 3 -1.59 2.05 -11.32
CA ASP A 3 -2.96 2.55 -11.19
C ASP A 3 -3.97 1.40 -11.25
N ASN A 4 -4.65 1.13 -10.16
CA ASN A 4 -5.72 0.14 -10.06
C ASN A 4 -7.11 0.71 -10.43
N TYR A 5 -7.16 1.66 -11.38
CA TYR A 5 -8.40 2.31 -11.82
C TYR A 5 -9.11 3.08 -10.72
N ASP A 6 -8.34 3.77 -9.88
CA ASP A 6 -8.86 4.56 -8.76
C ASP A 6 -8.79 6.06 -9.03
N SER A 7 -9.84 6.78 -8.64
CA SER A 7 -9.91 8.24 -8.82
C SER A 7 -8.89 9.01 -7.97
N PHE A 8 -8.37 8.43 -6.89
CA PHE A 8 -7.34 9.03 -6.03
C PHE A 8 -5.91 8.74 -6.48
N THR A 9 -5.70 7.88 -7.48
CA THR A 9 -4.34 7.55 -7.96
C THR A 9 -3.55 8.81 -8.31
N TYR A 10 -4.16 9.75 -9.02
CA TYR A 10 -3.47 10.96 -9.44
C TYR A 10 -3.20 11.96 -8.31
N ASN A 11 -3.92 11.90 -7.19
CA ASN A 11 -3.54 12.64 -5.98
C ASN A 11 -2.22 12.10 -5.42
N LEU A 12 -2.05 10.78 -5.39
CA LEU A 12 -0.80 10.14 -4.98
C LEU A 12 0.34 10.46 -5.96
N VAL A 13 0.06 10.46 -7.26
CA VAL A 13 1.02 10.86 -8.31
C VAL A 13 1.48 12.30 -8.11
N GLN A 14 0.56 13.21 -7.80
CA GLN A 14 0.89 14.61 -7.51
C GLN A 14 1.80 14.74 -6.28
N TYR A 15 1.45 14.09 -5.17
CA TYR A 15 2.29 14.11 -3.96
C TYR A 15 3.69 13.52 -4.21
N LEU A 16 3.79 12.44 -4.99
CA LEU A 16 5.09 11.89 -5.39
C LEU A 16 5.88 12.87 -6.24
N GLY A 17 5.24 13.60 -7.14
CA GLY A 17 5.87 14.65 -7.94
C GLY A 17 6.41 15.79 -7.08
N GLU A 18 5.58 16.33 -6.17
CA GLU A 18 5.95 17.40 -5.25
C GLU A 18 7.13 16.99 -4.35
N LEU A 19 7.05 15.80 -3.73
CA LEU A 19 8.12 15.26 -2.89
C LEU A 19 9.39 14.99 -3.68
N SER A 20 9.27 14.57 -4.93
CA SER A 20 10.39 14.33 -5.81
C SER A 20 11.12 15.61 -6.18
N ASP A 21 10.41 16.67 -6.47
CA ASP A 21 10.97 17.99 -6.77
C ASP A 21 11.64 18.59 -5.53
N GLU A 22 10.98 18.52 -4.37
CA GLU A 22 11.49 19.04 -3.11
C GLU A 22 12.79 18.35 -2.67
N HIS A 23 12.85 17.03 -2.80
CA HIS A 23 13.97 16.22 -2.33
C HIS A 23 14.92 15.77 -3.44
N GLN A 24 14.68 16.11 -4.69
CA GLN A 24 15.47 15.70 -5.86
C GLN A 24 15.67 14.17 -5.96
N ILE A 25 14.62 13.40 -5.63
CA ILE A 25 14.70 11.94 -5.47
C ILE A 25 14.56 11.21 -6.82
N THR A 26 13.66 11.65 -7.69
CA THR A 26 13.43 11.00 -8.98
C THR A 26 13.42 12.00 -10.14
N LYS A 27 13.86 11.53 -11.30
CA LYS A 27 13.83 12.32 -12.54
C LYS A 27 12.61 12.05 -13.37
N GLU A 28 11.96 10.93 -13.16
CA GLU A 28 10.83 10.49 -13.96
C GLU A 28 9.80 9.75 -13.10
N LEU A 29 8.54 10.13 -13.23
CA LEU A 29 7.40 9.50 -12.60
C LEU A 29 6.55 8.80 -13.66
N ILE A 30 6.59 7.48 -13.70
CA ILE A 30 5.87 6.64 -14.67
C ILE A 30 4.59 6.13 -14.02
N VAL A 31 3.45 6.37 -14.67
CA VAL A 31 2.14 5.85 -14.25
C VAL A 31 1.66 4.86 -15.30
N LYS A 32 1.32 3.65 -14.89
CA LYS A 32 0.76 2.59 -15.73
C LYS A 32 -0.42 1.94 -15.04
N ARG A 33 -1.44 1.57 -15.80
CA ARG A 33 -2.56 0.78 -15.28
C ARG A 33 -2.12 -0.64 -14.99
N ASN A 34 -2.82 -1.29 -14.08
CA ASN A 34 -2.46 -2.63 -13.59
C ASN A 34 -2.55 -3.76 -14.62
N ASP A 35 -3.13 -3.47 -15.80
CA ASP A 35 -3.27 -4.36 -16.95
C ASP A 35 -2.51 -3.85 -18.20
N GLU A 36 -1.79 -2.72 -18.09
CA GLU A 36 -1.06 -2.09 -19.20
C GLU A 36 0.46 -2.23 -19.11
N ILE A 37 0.98 -3.02 -18.18
CA ILE A 37 2.41 -3.22 -18.00
C ILE A 37 2.70 -4.66 -17.56
N THR A 38 3.83 -5.18 -17.99
CA THR A 38 4.32 -6.51 -17.63
C THR A 38 5.48 -6.46 -16.64
N LEU A 39 5.76 -7.59 -15.95
CA LEU A 39 6.94 -7.71 -15.07
C LEU A 39 8.25 -7.47 -15.81
N GLU A 40 8.33 -7.91 -17.07
CA GLU A 40 9.52 -7.73 -17.90
C GLU A 40 9.77 -6.25 -18.20
N GLU A 41 8.71 -5.50 -18.50
CA GLU A 41 8.80 -4.04 -18.72
C GLU A 41 9.21 -3.31 -17.44
N ILE A 42 8.63 -3.67 -16.30
CA ILE A 42 9.01 -3.10 -15.00
C ILE A 42 10.49 -3.38 -14.70
N THR A 43 10.93 -4.60 -14.96
CA THR A 43 12.34 -5.00 -14.76
C THR A 43 13.28 -4.20 -15.67
N LYS A 44 12.89 -3.94 -16.92
CA LYS A 44 13.69 -3.11 -17.85
C LYS A 44 13.73 -1.63 -17.42
N ILE A 45 12.62 -1.11 -16.92
CA ILE A 45 12.55 0.26 -16.36
C ILE A 45 13.47 0.37 -15.15
N ASN A 46 13.61 -0.70 -14.37
CA ASN A 46 14.38 -0.76 -13.13
C ASN A 46 14.07 0.43 -12.19
N PRO A 47 12.82 0.57 -11.73
CA PRO A 47 12.39 1.74 -10.95
C PRO A 47 13.06 1.77 -9.58
N GLY A 48 13.31 2.98 -9.05
CA GLY A 48 13.79 3.17 -7.69
C GLY A 48 12.76 2.86 -6.60
N GLY A 49 11.47 2.74 -6.96
CA GLY A 49 10.36 2.37 -6.07
C GLY A 49 9.07 2.19 -6.84
N ILE A 50 8.13 1.45 -6.26
CA ILE A 50 6.81 1.20 -6.84
C ILE A 50 5.74 1.58 -5.82
N LEU A 51 4.75 2.37 -6.24
CA LEU A 51 3.52 2.60 -5.50
C LEU A 51 2.39 1.81 -6.16
N LEU A 52 1.71 0.98 -5.36
CA LEU A 52 0.49 0.27 -5.76
C LEU A 52 -0.72 1.06 -5.22
N SER A 53 -1.53 1.60 -6.11
CA SER A 53 -2.63 2.51 -5.75
C SER A 53 -3.81 1.80 -5.07
N PRO A 54 -4.73 2.57 -4.46
CA PRO A 54 -6.09 2.11 -4.22
C PRO A 54 -6.74 1.58 -5.50
N GLY A 55 -7.86 0.88 -5.35
CA GLY A 55 -8.64 0.39 -6.48
C GLY A 55 -9.91 -0.32 -6.06
N PRO A 56 -10.82 -0.59 -7.00
CA PRO A 56 -12.04 -1.36 -6.75
C PRO A 56 -11.73 -2.85 -6.59
N GLY A 57 -12.72 -3.59 -6.06
CA GLY A 57 -12.67 -5.03 -5.94
C GLY A 57 -11.76 -5.54 -4.82
N ASN A 58 -11.05 -6.61 -5.11
CA ASN A 58 -10.14 -7.29 -4.19
C ASN A 58 -8.76 -7.54 -4.85
N PRO A 59 -7.75 -8.01 -4.09
CA PRO A 59 -6.41 -8.23 -4.62
C PRO A 59 -6.32 -9.17 -5.83
N ASP A 60 -7.20 -10.17 -5.96
CA ASP A 60 -7.18 -11.07 -7.11
C ASP A 60 -7.54 -10.35 -8.42
N GLN A 61 -8.20 -9.20 -8.31
CA GLN A 61 -8.59 -8.34 -9.43
C GLN A 61 -7.59 -7.20 -9.68
N SER A 62 -6.49 -7.14 -8.94
CA SER A 62 -5.48 -6.07 -9.02
C SER A 62 -4.44 -6.26 -10.14
N GLY A 63 -4.68 -7.15 -11.11
CA GLY A 63 -3.82 -7.35 -12.26
C GLY A 63 -2.38 -7.68 -11.88
N ILE A 64 -1.45 -6.83 -12.30
CA ILE A 64 0.00 -7.05 -12.11
C ILE A 64 0.45 -6.89 -10.64
N CYS A 65 -0.37 -6.37 -9.71
CA CYS A 65 0.06 -6.08 -8.34
C CYS A 65 0.57 -7.31 -7.59
N LEU A 66 -0.17 -8.44 -7.62
CA LEU A 66 0.27 -9.68 -6.97
C LEU A 66 1.57 -10.23 -7.59
N PRO A 67 1.72 -10.31 -8.93
CA PRO A 67 3.00 -10.63 -9.57
C PRO A 67 4.16 -9.72 -9.16
N ILE A 68 3.97 -8.39 -9.11
CA ILE A 68 4.99 -7.44 -8.63
C ILE A 68 5.45 -7.80 -7.22
N LEU A 69 4.50 -7.97 -6.30
CA LEU A 69 4.79 -8.26 -4.89
C LEU A 69 5.53 -9.59 -4.71
N LYS A 70 5.16 -10.63 -5.46
CA LYS A 70 5.81 -11.95 -5.39
C LYS A 70 7.22 -11.96 -5.96
N ASN A 71 7.50 -11.17 -6.99
CA ASN A 71 8.74 -11.27 -7.75
C ASN A 71 9.73 -10.13 -7.47
N LEU A 72 9.24 -8.93 -7.13
CA LEU A 72 10.09 -7.73 -7.05
C LEU A 72 10.25 -7.17 -5.63
N SER A 73 9.41 -7.56 -4.66
CA SER A 73 9.41 -7.00 -3.30
C SER A 73 10.71 -7.15 -2.53
N LYS A 74 11.56 -8.13 -2.88
CA LYS A 74 12.87 -8.33 -2.25
C LYS A 74 13.89 -7.25 -2.63
N HIS A 75 13.71 -6.64 -3.78
CA HIS A 75 14.74 -5.82 -4.43
C HIS A 75 14.32 -4.38 -4.68
N ILE A 76 13.02 -4.14 -4.78
CA ILE A 76 12.46 -2.81 -5.10
C ILE A 76 11.61 -2.33 -3.94
N PRO A 77 11.80 -1.10 -3.45
CA PRO A 77 10.91 -0.48 -2.48
C PRO A 77 9.47 -0.42 -2.99
N ILE A 78 8.52 -0.91 -2.18
CA ILE A 78 7.11 -0.91 -2.55
C ILE A 78 6.27 -0.34 -1.42
N LEU A 79 5.39 0.60 -1.78
CA LEU A 79 4.32 1.08 -0.93
C LEU A 79 2.97 0.68 -1.53
N GLY A 80 2.20 -0.13 -0.81
CA GLY A 80 0.82 -0.45 -1.16
C GLY A 80 -0.17 0.45 -0.41
N VAL A 81 -1.13 1.04 -1.13
CA VAL A 81 -2.18 1.87 -0.53
C VAL A 81 -3.54 1.21 -0.76
N CYS A 82 -4.33 1.02 0.28
CA CYS A 82 -5.66 0.41 0.28
C CYS A 82 -5.66 -0.96 -0.43
N LEU A 83 -6.12 -1.06 -1.69
CA LEU A 83 -6.03 -2.31 -2.47
C LEU A 83 -4.58 -2.81 -2.57
N GLY A 84 -3.60 -1.92 -2.74
CA GLY A 84 -2.18 -2.27 -2.75
C GLY A 84 -1.68 -2.84 -1.42
N HIS A 85 -2.17 -2.33 -0.28
CA HIS A 85 -1.90 -2.87 1.05
C HIS A 85 -2.51 -4.28 1.23
N GLN A 86 -3.75 -4.46 0.80
CA GLN A 86 -4.43 -5.75 0.84
C GLN A 86 -3.72 -6.78 -0.05
N ALA A 87 -3.32 -6.37 -1.25
CA ALA A 87 -2.52 -7.20 -2.16
C ALA A 87 -1.16 -7.60 -1.53
N LEU A 88 -0.53 -6.68 -0.79
CA LEU A 88 0.71 -6.96 -0.07
C LEU A 88 0.52 -8.09 0.95
N ALA A 89 -0.50 -8.00 1.82
CA ALA A 89 -0.79 -9.06 2.78
C ALA A 89 -1.09 -10.39 2.08
N GLN A 90 -1.92 -10.38 1.03
CA GLN A 90 -2.32 -11.58 0.30
C GLN A 90 -1.15 -12.22 -0.47
N ALA A 91 -0.26 -11.45 -1.06
CA ALA A 91 0.90 -11.96 -1.79
C ALA A 91 1.82 -12.83 -0.92
N PHE A 92 1.84 -12.58 0.39
CA PHE A 92 2.61 -13.33 1.38
C PHE A 92 1.79 -14.38 2.14
N GLY A 93 0.52 -14.60 1.79
CA GLY A 93 -0.33 -15.65 2.34
C GLY A 93 -1.35 -15.21 3.40
N GLY A 94 -1.50 -13.90 3.63
CA GLY A 94 -2.58 -13.35 4.46
C GLY A 94 -3.93 -13.34 3.73
N ASN A 95 -5.02 -13.28 4.48
CA ASN A 95 -6.37 -13.18 3.95
C ASN A 95 -6.87 -11.74 4.00
N VAL A 96 -7.72 -11.42 3.03
CA VAL A 96 -8.48 -10.17 2.99
C VAL A 96 -9.95 -10.51 3.19
N ILE A 97 -10.58 -9.85 4.16
CA ILE A 97 -11.96 -10.12 4.58
C ILE A 97 -12.81 -8.85 4.55
N ILE A 98 -14.12 -9.02 4.59
CA ILE A 98 -15.05 -7.90 4.76
C ILE A 98 -14.90 -7.34 6.17
N GLY A 99 -14.66 -6.04 6.29
CA GLY A 99 -14.60 -5.33 7.56
C GLY A 99 -15.95 -5.31 8.27
N LYS A 100 -15.94 -5.08 9.58
CA LYS A 100 -17.17 -5.02 10.39
C LYS A 100 -18.10 -3.90 9.97
N GLU A 101 -17.56 -2.82 9.44
CA GLU A 101 -18.31 -1.65 9.00
C GLU A 101 -17.90 -1.24 7.59
N LEU A 102 -18.90 -0.83 6.79
CA LEU A 102 -18.66 -0.19 5.51
C LEU A 102 -18.19 1.25 5.74
N MET A 103 -16.95 1.55 5.35
CA MET A 103 -16.37 2.89 5.49
C MET A 103 -16.31 3.61 4.15
N HIS A 104 -17.03 4.74 4.08
CA HIS A 104 -17.01 5.60 2.92
C HIS A 104 -16.98 7.07 3.36
N GLY A 105 -15.83 7.72 3.23
CA GLY A 105 -15.65 9.13 3.58
C GLY A 105 -15.75 9.45 5.07
N LYS A 106 -15.66 8.46 5.95
CA LYS A 106 -15.65 8.66 7.42
C LYS A 106 -14.21 8.78 7.91
N THR A 107 -14.00 9.64 8.89
CA THR A 107 -12.72 9.78 9.58
C THR A 107 -12.61 8.84 10.76
N SER A 108 -11.40 8.40 11.06
CA SER A 108 -11.08 7.59 12.23
C SER A 108 -9.74 7.99 12.82
N LYS A 109 -9.55 7.75 14.13
CA LYS A 109 -8.25 7.87 14.78
C LYS A 109 -7.40 6.65 14.45
N ILE A 110 -6.21 6.90 13.96
CA ILE A 110 -5.22 5.88 13.61
C ILE A 110 -4.14 5.88 14.69
N PHE A 111 -3.98 4.74 15.36
CA PHE A 111 -2.95 4.52 16.37
C PHE A 111 -1.78 3.79 15.73
N HIS A 112 -0.55 4.22 16.02
CA HIS A 112 0.64 3.63 15.39
C HIS A 112 1.82 3.51 16.37
N ASN A 113 2.84 2.73 15.98
CA ASN A 113 4.01 2.43 16.81
C ASN A 113 5.11 3.50 16.78
N LYS A 114 4.92 4.63 16.11
CA LYS A 114 5.90 5.71 15.93
C LYS A 114 7.21 5.31 15.25
N THR A 115 7.20 4.24 14.46
CA THR A 115 8.37 3.76 13.71
C THR A 115 8.14 3.81 12.18
N GLY A 116 9.22 3.69 11.41
CA GLY A 116 9.16 3.65 9.95
C GLY A 116 8.40 4.82 9.36
N LEU A 117 7.32 4.55 8.64
CA LEU A 117 6.47 5.57 7.99
C LEU A 117 5.81 6.55 8.98
N PHE A 118 5.71 6.18 10.25
CA PHE A 118 4.98 6.96 11.28
C PHE A 118 5.90 7.67 12.26
N LYS A 119 7.21 7.75 12.01
CA LYS A 119 8.22 8.25 12.97
C LYS A 119 7.90 9.64 13.50
N ASP A 120 7.52 10.56 12.63
CA ASP A 120 7.31 11.97 12.97
C ASP A 120 5.84 12.40 12.86
N ILE A 121 4.92 11.43 12.88
CA ILE A 121 3.48 11.66 12.79
C ILE A 121 2.87 11.67 14.20
N GLU A 122 1.90 12.58 14.43
CA GLU A 122 1.13 12.63 15.67
C GLU A 122 0.41 11.30 15.92
N ASN A 123 0.38 10.83 17.17
CA ASN A 123 -0.26 9.56 17.55
C ASN A 123 -1.27 9.74 18.69
N PRO A 124 -2.57 9.50 18.46
CA PRO A 124 -3.18 9.13 17.19
C PRO A 124 -3.33 10.32 16.23
N PHE A 125 -3.33 10.05 14.91
CA PHE A 125 -3.75 11.02 13.92
C PHE A 125 -5.11 10.65 13.32
N VAL A 126 -5.77 11.62 12.68
CA VAL A 126 -7.08 11.42 12.05
C VAL A 126 -6.90 11.23 10.55
N ALA A 127 -7.46 10.16 10.01
CA ALA A 127 -7.46 9.90 8.56
C ALA A 127 -8.85 9.51 8.06
N THR A 128 -9.12 9.81 6.80
CA THR A 128 -10.33 9.42 6.10
C THR A 128 -10.22 7.99 5.59
N ARG A 129 -11.32 7.24 5.67
CA ARG A 129 -11.40 5.84 5.26
C ARG A 129 -12.42 5.64 4.15
N TYR A 130 -12.04 4.85 3.12
CA TYR A 130 -12.86 4.51 1.94
C TYR A 130 -12.80 3.03 1.61
N HIS A 131 -12.82 2.14 2.61
CA HIS A 131 -12.66 0.71 2.38
C HIS A 131 -13.72 -0.13 3.08
N SER A 132 -14.14 -1.21 2.44
CA SER A 132 -15.00 -2.26 3.00
C SER A 132 -14.22 -3.55 3.30
N LEU A 133 -13.06 -3.72 2.66
CA LEU A 133 -12.17 -4.86 2.88
C LEU A 133 -11.04 -4.47 3.82
N ILE A 134 -10.58 -5.42 4.60
CA ILE A 134 -9.47 -5.29 5.55
C ILE A 134 -8.59 -6.52 5.50
N VAL A 135 -7.33 -6.37 5.87
CA VAL A 135 -6.44 -7.51 6.14
C VAL A 135 -6.88 -8.18 7.43
N ASP A 136 -7.06 -9.50 7.37
CA ASP A 136 -7.42 -10.30 8.53
C ASP A 136 -6.23 -10.49 9.45
N SER A 137 -6.35 -10.01 10.68
CA SER A 137 -5.28 -10.10 11.69
C SER A 137 -4.96 -11.53 12.10
N ALA A 138 -5.92 -12.45 12.03
CA ALA A 138 -5.71 -13.84 12.41
C ALA A 138 -4.86 -14.60 11.38
N SER A 139 -4.83 -14.17 10.14
CA SER A 139 -4.08 -14.78 9.05
C SER A 139 -2.86 -13.97 8.59
N LEU A 140 -2.57 -12.83 9.24
CA LEU A 140 -1.42 -12.00 8.85
C LEU A 140 -0.12 -12.80 8.99
N PRO A 141 0.68 -12.95 7.91
CA PRO A 141 1.93 -13.70 7.97
C PRO A 141 2.91 -13.11 8.97
N SER A 142 3.65 -13.99 9.68
CA SER A 142 4.60 -13.61 10.74
C SER A 142 5.77 -12.74 10.26
N CYS A 143 6.01 -12.66 8.96
CA CYS A 143 7.00 -11.78 8.36
C CYS A 143 6.58 -10.29 8.40
N PHE A 144 5.31 -9.99 8.69
CA PHE A 144 4.84 -8.61 8.86
C PHE A 144 4.75 -8.20 10.32
N GLU A 145 5.01 -6.92 10.54
CA GLU A 145 4.68 -6.17 11.74
C GLU A 145 3.46 -5.29 11.46
N ILE A 146 2.51 -5.26 12.39
CA ILE A 146 1.40 -4.30 12.36
C ILE A 146 1.94 -2.98 12.91
N THR A 147 1.98 -1.95 12.08
CA THR A 147 2.55 -0.65 12.44
C THR A 147 1.49 0.40 12.75
N ALA A 148 0.24 0.20 12.30
CA ALA A 148 -0.89 1.04 12.69
C ALA A 148 -2.19 0.24 12.75
N THR A 149 -3.09 0.66 13.65
CA THR A 149 -4.42 0.06 13.85
C THR A 149 -5.48 1.12 14.15
N LEU A 150 -6.74 0.72 14.08
CA LEU A 150 -7.83 1.40 14.76
C LEU A 150 -7.91 0.98 16.22
N GLU A 151 -8.82 1.62 16.98
CA GLU A 151 -9.10 1.28 18.38
C GLU A 151 -9.63 -0.15 18.55
N ASP A 152 -10.36 -0.68 17.56
CA ASP A 152 -10.89 -2.04 17.53
C ASP A 152 -9.86 -3.08 17.01
N SER A 153 -8.60 -2.69 16.89
CA SER A 153 -7.48 -3.49 16.38
C SER A 153 -7.55 -3.84 14.87
N THR A 154 -8.42 -3.20 14.10
CA THR A 154 -8.40 -3.30 12.63
C THR A 154 -7.04 -2.83 12.11
N ILE A 155 -6.40 -3.63 11.27
CA ILE A 155 -5.08 -3.31 10.71
C ILE A 155 -5.20 -2.13 9.73
N MET A 156 -4.40 -1.10 9.97
CA MET A 156 -4.33 0.09 9.12
C MET A 156 -2.97 0.28 8.46
N ALA A 157 -1.94 -0.38 8.95
CA ALA A 157 -0.65 -0.45 8.25
C ALA A 157 0.15 -1.68 8.67
N ILE A 158 0.94 -2.17 7.72
CA ILE A 158 1.89 -3.27 7.91
C ILE A 158 3.25 -2.91 7.30
N SER A 159 4.30 -3.43 7.89
CA SER A 159 5.67 -3.35 7.36
C SER A 159 6.32 -4.72 7.38
N HIS A 160 7.10 -5.05 6.37
CA HIS A 160 7.82 -6.32 6.34
C HIS A 160 9.06 -6.25 7.25
N LYS A 161 9.26 -7.25 8.10
CA LYS A 161 10.32 -7.26 9.12
C LYS A 161 11.73 -7.32 8.53
N GLU A 162 11.92 -8.06 7.44
CA GLU A 162 13.22 -8.20 6.76
C GLU A 162 13.38 -7.16 5.64
N TYR A 163 12.34 -6.97 4.80
CA TYR A 163 12.38 -6.01 3.70
C TYR A 163 11.86 -4.66 4.18
N GLN A 164 12.74 -3.88 4.87
CA GLN A 164 12.38 -2.62 5.52
C GLN A 164 11.87 -1.54 4.55
N HIS A 165 11.91 -1.79 3.27
CA HIS A 165 11.41 -0.95 2.19
C HIS A 165 10.03 -1.40 1.65
N LEU A 166 9.39 -2.36 2.31
CA LEU A 166 8.11 -2.94 1.91
C LEU A 166 7.03 -2.61 2.94
N HIS A 167 6.12 -1.73 2.56
CA HIS A 167 5.08 -1.19 3.44
C HIS A 167 3.70 -1.21 2.79
N GLY A 168 2.68 -1.27 3.63
CA GLY A 168 1.29 -1.10 3.20
C GLY A 168 0.50 -0.26 4.20
N VAL A 169 -0.34 0.64 3.68
CA VAL A 169 -1.28 1.47 4.44
C VAL A 169 -2.69 1.30 3.89
N GLN A 170 -3.66 1.13 4.80
CA GLN A 170 -5.05 0.91 4.40
C GLN A 170 -5.76 2.24 4.03
#